data_706a6f6703517bf9ed255bc2d87b5567
#
_entry.id   706a6f6703517bf9ed255bc2d87b5567
#
_cell.length_a   1.000
_cell.length_b   1.000
_cell.length_c   1.000
_cell.angle_alpha   90.00
_cell.angle_beta   90.00
_cell.angle_gamma   90.00
#
_symmetry.space_group_name_H-M   'P 1'
#
loop_
_entity.id
_entity.type
_entity.pdbx_description
1 polymer ?
#
loop_
_entity_poly.entity_id
_entity_poly.type
_entity_poly.pdbx_seq_one_letter_code
_entity_poly.pdbx_strand_id
1 'polypeptide(L)' 'MIDDIALFIQIVKQGGLSNAAESLSLPTATVSRRLQRLEQRLGEQLLNRSAGNAR' A
#
# COMPACT_ATOMS: atom_id res chain seq x y z
N MET A 1 7.53 14.23 4.89
CA MET A 1 7.18 12.83 5.10
C MET A 1 5.77 12.58 4.61
N ILE A 2 5.58 11.44 3.95
CA ILE A 2 4.27 11.15 3.37
C ILE A 2 3.45 10.37 4.39
N ASP A 3 2.18 10.69 4.53
CA ASP A 3 1.35 9.93 5.44
C ASP A 3 0.75 8.72 4.74
N ASP A 4 0.11 7.85 5.50
CA ASP A 4 -0.32 6.57 4.97
C ASP A 4 -1.41 6.73 3.90
N ILE A 5 -2.27 7.71 4.04
CA ILE A 5 -3.31 7.93 3.04
C ILE A 5 -2.70 8.42 1.74
N ALA A 6 -1.75 9.34 1.83
CA ALA A 6 -1.06 9.81 0.63
C ALA A 6 -0.31 8.66 -0.03
N LEU A 7 0.25 7.77 0.76
CA LEU A 7 0.94 6.61 0.23
C LEU A 7 -0.05 5.72 -0.53
N PHE A 8 -1.22 5.50 0.02
CA PHE A 8 -2.23 4.68 -0.65
C PHE A 8 -2.59 5.30 -2.00
N ILE A 9 -2.77 6.62 -2.03
CA ILE A 9 -3.08 7.31 -3.26
C ILE A 9 -1.98 7.09 -4.29
N GLN A 10 -0.72 7.16 -3.86
CA GLN A 10 0.39 6.92 -4.78
C GLN A 10 0.37 5.50 -5.32
N ILE A 11 0.06 4.53 -4.47
CA ILE A 11 0.01 3.14 -4.92
C ILE A 11 -1.02 2.98 -6.02
N VAL A 12 -2.18 3.59 -5.85
CA VAL A 12 -3.24 3.50 -6.85
C VAL A 12 -2.82 4.22 -8.14
N LYS A 13 -2.25 5.40 -8.01
CA LYS A 13 -1.84 6.18 -9.18
C LYS A 13 -0.73 5.50 -9.96
N GLN A 14 0.19 4.85 -9.27
CA GLN A 14 1.33 4.22 -9.92
C GLN A 14 1.00 2.81 -10.43
N GLY A 15 -0.11 2.27 -10.03
CA GLY A 15 -0.53 0.98 -10.52
C GLY A 15 -0.01 -0.21 -9.73
N GLY A 16 0.45 0.01 -8.52
CA GLY A 16 0.89 -1.10 -7.68
C GLY A 16 1.96 -0.71 -6.68
N LEU A 17 2.24 -1.65 -5.78
CA LEU A 17 3.20 -1.40 -4.71
C LEU A 17 4.62 -1.18 -5.22
N SER A 18 5.06 -2.00 -6.16
CA SER A 18 6.42 -1.88 -6.66
C SER A 18 6.64 -0.56 -7.37
N ASN A 19 5.69 -0.15 -8.17
CA ASN A 19 5.80 1.11 -8.89
C ASN A 19 5.79 2.29 -7.93
N ALA A 20 4.94 2.23 -6.92
CA ALA A 20 4.89 3.29 -5.92
C ALA A 20 6.20 3.37 -5.14
N ALA A 21 6.75 2.21 -4.77
CA ALA A 21 8.00 2.18 -4.03
C ALA A 21 9.12 2.81 -4.85
N GLU A 22 9.18 2.49 -6.12
CA GLU A 22 10.19 3.03 -6.98
C GLU A 22 10.03 4.55 -7.13
N SER A 23 8.81 5.00 -7.30
CA SER A 23 8.52 6.42 -7.44
C SER A 23 8.91 7.20 -6.18
N LEU A 24 8.75 6.58 -5.02
CA LEU A 24 9.05 7.24 -3.76
C LEU A 24 10.45 6.95 -3.26
N SER A 25 11.21 6.16 -4.00
CA SER A 25 12.58 5.76 -3.61
C SER A 25 12.58 5.04 -2.27
N LEU A 26 11.62 4.16 -2.07
CA LEU A 26 11.51 3.38 -0.85
C LEU A 26 11.57 1.90 -1.17
N PRO A 27 12.03 1.07 -0.23
CA PRO A 27 11.94 -0.37 -0.42
C PRO A 27 10.47 -0.79 -0.52
N THR A 28 10.19 -1.75 -1.36
CA THR A 28 8.83 -2.24 -1.52
C THR A 28 8.26 -2.76 -0.20
N ALA A 29 9.11 -3.41 0.60
CA ALA A 29 8.66 -3.93 1.89
C ALA A 29 8.17 -2.82 2.81
N THR A 30 8.82 -1.66 2.73
CA THR A 30 8.41 -0.52 3.54
C THR A 30 7.02 -0.03 3.11
N VAL A 31 6.83 0.06 1.81
CA VAL A 31 5.55 0.53 1.27
C VAL A 31 4.44 -0.44 1.68
N SER A 32 4.71 -1.74 1.55
CA SER A 32 3.73 -2.76 1.89
C SER A 32 3.37 -2.70 3.37
N ARG A 33 4.37 -2.51 4.22
CA ARG A 33 4.15 -2.46 5.66
C ARG A 33 3.29 -1.27 6.04
N ARG A 34 3.54 -0.13 5.42
CA ARG A 34 2.75 1.05 5.69
C ARG A 34 1.31 0.89 5.24
N LEU A 35 1.14 0.24 4.09
CA LEU A 35 -0.21 -0.01 3.61
C LEU A 35 -0.96 -0.94 4.56
N GLN A 36 -0.29 -1.97 5.05
CA GLN A 36 -0.92 -2.88 6.01
C GLN A 36 -1.35 -2.14 7.27
N ARG A 37 -0.51 -1.23 7.73
CA ARG A 37 -0.84 -0.46 8.93
C ARG A 37 -2.08 0.40 8.68
N LEU A 38 -2.18 1.00 7.52
CA LEU A 38 -3.34 1.79 7.19
C LEU A 38 -4.60 0.93 7.14
N GLU A 39 -4.48 -0.25 6.54
CA GLU A 39 -5.60 -1.17 6.47
C GLU A 39 -6.09 -1.57 7.86
N GLN A 40 -5.16 -1.81 8.76
CA GLN A 40 -5.54 -2.17 10.12
C GLN A 40 -6.25 -1.03 10.83
N ARG A 41 -5.81 0.18 10.58
CA ARG A 41 -6.44 1.34 11.20
C ARG A 41 -7.86 1.57 10.69
N LEU A 42 -8.09 1.26 9.43
CA LEU A 42 -9.40 1.43 8.84
C LEU A 42 -10.29 0.21 9.01
N GLY A 43 -9.70 -0.90 9.42
CA GLY A 43 -10.46 -2.11 9.65
C GLY A 43 -10.83 -2.88 8.41
N GLU A 44 -10.21 -2.57 7.29
CA GLU A 44 -10.50 -3.32 6.08
C GLU A 44 -9.33 -3.25 5.12
N GLN A 45 -9.34 -4.16 4.18
CA GLN A 45 -8.29 -4.25 3.19
C GLN A 45 -8.60 -3.31 2.04
N LEU A 46 -7.68 -2.44 1.73
CA LEU A 46 -7.90 -1.43 0.70
C LEU A 46 -7.54 -1.93 -0.69
N LEU A 47 -6.57 -2.85 -0.76
CA LEU A 47 -6.18 -3.43 -2.03
C LEU A 47 -6.39 -4.93 -1.95
N ASN A 48 -6.87 -5.50 -3.03
CA ASN A 48 -7.11 -6.92 -3.07
C ASN A 48 -5.83 -7.64 -3.47
N ARG A 49 -4.92 -7.76 -2.54
CA ARG A 49 -3.61 -8.33 -2.83
C ARG A 49 -3.57 -9.82 -2.73
N SER A 50 -4.52 -10.40 -2.04
CA SER A 50 -4.50 -11.80 -1.83
C SER A 50 -5.79 -12.36 -2.27
N ALA A 51 -5.98 -12.36 -3.51
CA ALA A 51 -7.24 -12.78 -4.03
C ALA A 51 -7.63 -14.16 -3.55
N GLY A 52 -6.67 -14.99 -3.35
CA GLY A 52 -6.98 -16.29 -2.90
C GLY A 52 -7.38 -16.37 -1.46
N ASN A 53 -7.28 -15.32 -0.77
CA ASN A 53 -7.51 -15.27 0.57
C ASN A 53 -8.89 -15.09 0.93
N ALA A 54 -9.66 -15.29 0.30
CA ALA A 54 -10.92 -15.08 0.67
C ALA A 54 -11.29 -15.55 2.00
N ARG A 55 -11.10 -15.60 2.33
CA ARG A 55 -11.42 -15.95 3.27
C ARG A 55 -11.97 -16.34 3.38
#